data_9769b0427af9c705e6517d3cd8a1a045
#
_entry.id   9769b0427af9c705e6517d3cd8a1a045
#
_cell.length_a   1.000
_cell.length_b   1.000
_cell.length_c   1.000
_cell.angle_alpha   90.00
_cell.angle_beta   90.00
_cell.angle_gamma   90.00
#
_symmetry.space_group_name_H-M   'P 1'
#
loop_
_entity.id
_entity.type
_entity.pdbx_description
1 polymer ?
#
loop_
_entity_poly.entity_id
_entity_poly.type
_entity_poly.pdbx_seq_one_letter_code
_entity_poly.pdbx_strand_id
1 'polypeptide(L)'
;MDFVVSNPPYRQLNQGHLNLLNGVARARHEITAKLDDVVKSASFVLKSKGRFAMVHLPERLGEIMVTMHKYNIEPKRLQLVQPKKDKSPNIVLIEGIKYGASGGLKVEPALIVHEDNGDYTPSLMEYYYPDRLEKAKRKL
;
A
#
# COMPACT_ATOMS: atom_id res chain seq x y z
N MET A 1 -1.87 -9.84 -18.43
CA MET A 1 -2.25 -10.28 -17.07
C MET A 1 -3.46 -9.52 -16.58
N ASP A 2 -4.27 -10.18 -15.77
CA ASP A 2 -5.47 -9.57 -15.19
C ASP A 2 -5.18 -8.84 -13.90
N PHE A 3 -4.14 -9.25 -13.19
CA PHE A 3 -3.85 -8.73 -11.85
C PHE A 3 -2.34 -8.77 -11.57
N VAL A 4 -1.81 -7.69 -11.01
CA VAL A 4 -0.43 -7.58 -10.55
C VAL A 4 -0.42 -7.01 -9.15
N VAL A 5 0.32 -7.65 -8.24
CA VAL A 5 0.53 -7.19 -6.87
C VAL A 5 2.00 -6.87 -6.70
N SER A 6 2.29 -5.76 -6.05
CA SER A 6 3.65 -5.36 -5.76
C SER A 6 3.80 -4.93 -4.30
N ASN A 7 4.91 -5.37 -3.70
CA ASN A 7 5.34 -4.93 -2.38
C ASN A 7 6.81 -4.51 -2.49
N PRO A 8 7.09 -3.29 -3.02
CA PRO A 8 8.46 -2.87 -3.26
C PRO A 8 9.28 -2.76 -1.98
N PRO A 9 10.60 -2.97 -2.05
CA PRO A 9 11.47 -2.85 -0.89
C PRO A 9 11.68 -1.38 -0.52
N TYR A 10 10.90 -0.88 0.41
CA TYR A 10 10.95 0.52 0.86
C TYR A 10 11.66 0.71 2.20
N ARG A 11 12.02 -0.38 2.87
CA ARG A 11 12.64 -0.33 4.20
C ARG A 11 14.13 -0.04 4.19
N GLN A 12 14.76 0.01 3.04
CA GLN A 12 16.18 0.31 2.91
C GLN A 12 16.56 1.69 3.41
N LEU A 13 15.60 2.59 3.54
CA LEU A 13 15.81 3.90 4.12
C LEU A 13 16.26 3.88 5.57
N ASN A 14 15.97 2.80 6.29
CA ASN A 14 16.24 2.68 7.72
C ASN A 14 17.57 2.02 8.03
N GLN A 15 18.36 1.66 7.04
CA GLN A 15 19.66 1.03 7.24
C GLN A 15 20.80 2.04 7.39
N GLY A 16 20.49 3.22 7.89
CA GLY A 16 21.42 4.26 7.70
C GLY A 16 22.18 4.73 8.90
N HIS A 17 23.36 4.23 9.07
CA HIS A 17 24.43 4.93 9.79
C HIS A 17 25.18 5.88 8.87
N LEU A 18 24.51 6.38 7.88
CA LEU A 18 25.14 7.10 6.80
C LEU A 18 25.24 8.57 7.10
N ASN A 19 26.21 9.22 6.52
CA ASN A 19 26.21 10.65 6.36
C ASN A 19 24.81 11.08 5.97
N LEU A 20 24.14 11.68 6.94
CA LEU A 20 22.71 11.85 6.98
C LEU A 20 22.09 12.42 5.71
N LEU A 21 22.77 13.41 5.10
CA LEU A 21 22.19 14.11 3.95
C LEU A 21 22.32 13.31 2.64
N ASN A 22 23.51 12.78 2.37
CA ASN A 22 23.77 12.09 1.12
C ASN A 22 23.14 10.71 1.08
N GLY A 23 23.14 10.01 2.22
CA GLY A 23 22.53 8.70 2.32
C GLY A 23 21.02 8.73 2.21
N VAL A 24 20.37 9.71 2.86
CA VAL A 24 18.92 9.86 2.77
C VAL A 24 18.49 10.25 1.36
N ALA A 25 19.19 11.20 0.74
CA ALA A 25 18.89 11.63 -0.63
C ALA A 25 19.06 10.48 -1.63
N ARG A 26 20.11 9.69 -1.49
CA ARG A 26 20.36 8.53 -2.34
C ARG A 26 19.28 7.46 -2.16
N ALA A 27 18.91 7.16 -0.92
CA ALA A 27 17.88 6.18 -0.62
C ALA A 27 16.52 6.59 -1.17
N ARG A 28 16.16 7.88 -1.07
CA ARG A 28 14.94 8.42 -1.66
C ARG A 28 14.94 8.30 -3.17
N HIS A 29 16.06 8.62 -3.79
CA HIS A 29 16.20 8.50 -5.24
C HIS A 29 16.04 7.08 -5.70
N GLU A 30 16.66 6.12 -5.01
CA GLU A 30 16.54 4.69 -5.33
C GLU A 30 15.10 4.20 -5.20
N ILE A 31 14.39 4.60 -4.15
CA ILE A 31 12.98 4.23 -3.97
C ILE A 31 12.13 4.80 -5.10
N THR A 32 12.33 6.05 -5.47
CA THR A 32 11.58 6.70 -6.54
C THR A 32 11.83 6.01 -7.88
N ALA A 33 13.09 5.68 -8.18
CA ALA A 33 13.44 4.98 -9.41
C ALA A 33 12.83 3.57 -9.46
N LYS A 34 12.85 2.86 -8.33
CA LYS A 34 12.24 1.53 -8.23
C LYS A 34 10.73 1.59 -8.36
N LEU A 35 10.11 2.61 -7.79
CA LEU A 35 8.67 2.83 -7.92
C LEU A 35 8.27 3.02 -9.38
N ASP A 36 9.00 3.86 -10.11
CA ASP A 36 8.77 4.07 -11.53
C ASP A 36 8.88 2.76 -12.32
N ASP A 37 9.95 2.00 -12.08
CA ASP A 37 10.18 0.72 -12.76
C ASP A 37 9.09 -0.31 -12.44
N VAL A 38 8.67 -0.40 -11.19
CA VAL A 38 7.64 -1.34 -10.75
C VAL A 38 6.32 -1.03 -11.43
N VAL A 39 5.89 0.22 -11.42
CA VAL A 39 4.60 0.62 -12.01
C VAL A 39 4.66 0.50 -13.53
N LYS A 40 5.76 0.90 -14.14
CA LYS A 40 5.97 0.73 -15.59
C LYS A 40 5.87 -0.72 -16.01
N SER A 41 6.56 -1.61 -15.29
CA SER A 41 6.54 -3.05 -15.58
C SER A 41 5.15 -3.64 -15.39
N ALA A 42 4.47 -3.24 -14.31
CA ALA A 42 3.10 -3.68 -14.06
C ALA A 42 2.16 -3.25 -15.19
N SER A 43 2.25 -1.99 -15.60
CA SER A 43 1.45 -1.49 -16.71
C SER A 43 1.72 -2.24 -18.02
N PHE A 44 2.98 -2.57 -18.26
CA PHE A 44 3.36 -3.29 -19.47
C PHE A 44 2.72 -4.68 -19.56
N VAL A 45 2.67 -5.41 -18.44
CA VAL A 45 2.13 -6.78 -18.41
C VAL A 45 0.62 -6.84 -18.20
N LEU A 46 0.01 -5.77 -17.70
CA LEU A 46 -1.43 -5.73 -17.49
C LEU A 46 -2.17 -5.49 -18.82
N LYS A 47 -3.22 -6.25 -19.01
CA LYS A 47 -4.16 -5.97 -20.09
C LYS A 47 -5.03 -4.76 -19.72
N SER A 48 -5.71 -4.18 -20.71
CA SER A 48 -6.71 -3.14 -20.49
C SER A 48 -7.74 -3.61 -19.45
N LYS A 49 -8.04 -2.76 -18.46
CA LYS A 49 -8.91 -3.04 -17.32
C LYS A 49 -8.35 -4.04 -16.32
N GLY A 50 -7.11 -4.46 -16.49
CA GLY A 50 -6.41 -5.24 -15.47
C GLY A 50 -6.16 -4.41 -14.21
N ARG A 51 -6.02 -5.08 -13.09
CA ARG A 51 -5.88 -4.44 -11.78
C ARG A 51 -4.46 -4.51 -11.26
N PHE A 52 -4.04 -3.42 -10.67
CA PHE A 52 -2.74 -3.28 -10.01
C PHE A 52 -2.97 -2.97 -8.54
N ALA A 53 -2.30 -3.69 -7.65
CA ALA A 53 -2.33 -3.41 -6.22
C ALA A 53 -0.91 -3.27 -5.70
N MET A 54 -0.70 -2.32 -4.81
CA MET A 54 0.60 -2.03 -4.23
C MET A 54 0.48 -1.78 -2.73
N VAL A 55 1.46 -2.28 -1.99
CA VAL A 55 1.69 -1.97 -0.58
C VAL A 55 2.89 -1.04 -0.52
N HIS A 56 2.77 0.09 0.17
CA HIS A 56 3.86 1.05 0.24
C HIS A 56 3.76 1.93 1.49
N LEU A 57 4.67 2.90 1.59
CA LEU A 57 4.67 3.88 2.67
C LEU A 57 3.66 5.00 2.39
N PRO A 58 2.82 5.38 3.36
CA PRO A 58 1.83 6.45 3.16
C PRO A 58 2.44 7.77 2.74
N GLU A 59 3.64 8.09 3.21
CA GLU A 59 4.36 9.34 2.88
C GLU A 59 4.72 9.42 1.41
N ARG A 60 4.68 8.29 0.68
CA ARG A 60 4.97 8.24 -0.75
C ARG A 60 3.72 8.26 -1.62
N LEU A 61 2.55 8.44 -1.01
CA LEU A 61 1.28 8.33 -1.72
C LEU A 61 1.18 9.28 -2.91
N GLY A 62 1.66 10.52 -2.75
CA GLY A 62 1.66 11.49 -3.85
C GLY A 62 2.46 11.00 -5.06
N GLU A 63 3.67 10.52 -4.82
CA GLU A 63 4.54 9.98 -5.86
C GLU A 63 3.92 8.72 -6.51
N ILE A 64 3.31 7.88 -5.71
CA ILE A 64 2.65 6.66 -6.19
C ILE A 64 1.53 7.01 -7.16
N MET A 65 0.67 7.94 -6.80
CA MET A 65 -0.46 8.33 -7.65
C MET A 65 0.00 8.96 -8.96
N VAL A 66 1.00 9.85 -8.89
CA VAL A 66 1.57 10.48 -10.09
C VAL A 66 2.17 9.40 -11.01
N THR A 67 2.92 8.46 -10.44
CA THR A 67 3.53 7.38 -11.21
C THR A 67 2.50 6.45 -11.84
N MET A 68 1.44 6.13 -11.10
CA MET A 68 0.33 5.33 -11.63
C MET A 68 -0.31 6.02 -12.83
N HIS A 69 -0.61 7.32 -12.73
CA HIS A 69 -1.16 8.09 -13.84
C HIS A 69 -0.22 8.13 -15.04
N LYS A 70 1.07 8.28 -14.79
CA LYS A 70 2.09 8.28 -15.85
C LYS A 70 2.03 7.02 -16.72
N TYR A 71 1.72 5.90 -16.12
CA TYR A 71 1.66 4.60 -16.80
C TYR A 71 0.23 4.10 -17.02
N ASN A 72 -0.74 4.99 -17.06
CA ASN A 72 -2.13 4.71 -17.41
C ASN A 72 -2.84 3.76 -16.44
N ILE A 73 -2.48 3.81 -15.17
CA ILE A 73 -3.17 3.08 -14.12
C ILE A 73 -3.92 4.11 -13.26
N GLU A 74 -5.24 4.06 -13.31
CA GLU A 74 -6.07 4.98 -12.52
C GLU A 74 -6.28 4.44 -11.11
N PRO A 75 -5.86 5.18 -10.07
CA PRO A 75 -6.13 4.76 -8.70
C PRO A 75 -7.64 4.69 -8.43
N LYS A 76 -8.11 3.57 -7.90
CA LYS A 76 -9.53 3.34 -7.68
C LYS A 76 -9.88 3.01 -6.24
N ARG A 77 -8.92 2.52 -5.46
CA ARG A 77 -9.18 2.12 -4.09
C ARG A 77 -7.94 2.38 -3.24
N LEU A 78 -8.15 2.92 -2.05
CA LEU A 78 -7.09 3.27 -1.11
C LEU A 78 -7.49 2.84 0.28
N GLN A 79 -6.57 2.22 1.01
CA GLN A 79 -6.75 1.94 2.42
C GLN A 79 -5.47 2.22 3.18
N LEU A 80 -5.58 2.95 4.28
CA LEU A 80 -4.47 3.19 5.19
C LEU A 80 -4.50 2.15 6.31
N VAL A 81 -3.31 1.72 6.73
CA VAL A 81 -3.17 0.75 7.82
C VAL A 81 -2.44 1.43 8.97
N GLN A 82 -3.05 1.40 10.15
CA GLN A 82 -2.53 2.00 11.38
C GLN A 82 -2.16 0.91 12.38
N PRO A 83 -1.00 1.02 13.08
CA PRO A 83 -0.66 0.06 14.14
C PRO A 83 -1.69 0.07 15.27
N LYS A 84 -2.12 1.26 15.67
CA LYS A 84 -3.14 1.51 16.69
C LYS A 84 -3.96 2.72 16.28
N LYS A 85 -5.14 2.86 16.90
CA LYS A 85 -6.09 3.94 16.55
C LYS A 85 -5.52 5.35 16.73
N ASP A 86 -4.59 5.54 17.67
CA ASP A 86 -3.96 6.83 17.97
C ASP A 86 -2.61 7.02 17.30
N LYS A 87 -2.17 6.08 16.46
CA LYS A 87 -0.92 6.15 15.72
C LYS A 87 -1.17 6.47 14.27
N SER A 88 -0.25 7.19 13.67
CA SER A 88 -0.30 7.48 12.24
C SER A 88 -0.22 6.21 11.41
N PRO A 89 -0.83 6.20 10.23
CA PRO A 89 -0.68 5.07 9.31
C PRO A 89 0.79 4.84 8.96
N ASN A 90 1.20 3.59 8.91
CA ASN A 90 2.53 3.19 8.52
C ASN A 90 2.57 2.38 7.22
N ILE A 91 1.41 2.03 6.70
CA ILE A 91 1.27 1.32 5.43
C ILE A 91 0.09 1.90 4.66
N VAL A 92 0.25 2.00 3.34
CA VAL A 92 -0.85 2.29 2.42
C VAL A 92 -1.03 1.13 1.46
N LEU A 93 -2.28 0.75 1.27
CA LEU A 93 -2.71 -0.20 0.25
C LEU A 93 -3.40 0.59 -0.84
N ILE A 94 -2.94 0.48 -2.07
CA ILE A 94 -3.54 1.19 -3.19
C ILE A 94 -3.78 0.24 -4.35
N GLU A 95 -4.94 0.37 -4.96
CA GLU A 95 -5.35 -0.44 -6.11
C GLU A 95 -5.79 0.47 -7.24
N GLY A 96 -5.39 0.12 -8.44
CA GLY A 96 -5.76 0.87 -9.63
C GLY A 96 -6.13 -0.04 -10.79
N ILE A 97 -6.67 0.56 -11.83
CA ILE A 97 -7.14 -0.15 -13.01
C ILE A 97 -6.46 0.44 -14.24
N LYS A 98 -5.83 -0.43 -15.04
CA LYS A 98 -5.19 0.01 -16.28
C LYS A 98 -6.23 0.52 -17.27
N TYR A 99 -6.03 1.73 -17.76
CA TYR A 99 -6.97 2.46 -18.61
C TYR A 99 -8.36 2.61 -17.95
N GLY A 100 -8.40 2.67 -16.61
CA GLY A 100 -9.64 2.95 -15.88
C GLY A 100 -10.12 4.36 -16.13
N ALA A 101 -11.42 4.56 -15.99
CA ALA A 101 -12.03 5.88 -16.09
C ALA A 101 -11.46 6.80 -15.01
N SER A 102 -11.27 8.08 -15.36
CA SER A 102 -10.71 9.06 -14.44
C SER A 102 -11.63 9.29 -13.23
N GLY A 103 -11.03 9.40 -12.04
CA GLY A 103 -11.73 9.70 -10.81
C GLY A 103 -12.39 8.50 -10.15
N GLY A 104 -13.24 8.79 -9.17
CA GLY A 104 -13.96 7.75 -8.44
C GLY A 104 -13.12 6.97 -7.45
N LEU A 105 -12.03 7.56 -6.93
CA LEU A 105 -11.22 6.90 -5.90
C LEU A 105 -12.06 6.64 -4.64
N LYS A 106 -12.12 5.39 -4.24
CA LYS A 106 -12.77 5.00 -3.00
C LYS A 106 -11.73 4.88 -1.89
N VAL A 107 -11.86 5.69 -0.84
CA VAL A 107 -11.02 5.61 0.34
C VAL A 107 -11.75 4.73 1.36
N GLU A 108 -11.18 3.56 1.62
CA GLU A 108 -11.74 2.62 2.58
C GLU A 108 -11.50 3.09 4.02
N PRO A 109 -12.30 2.65 4.99
CA PRO A 109 -11.98 2.90 6.39
C PRO A 109 -10.58 2.38 6.73
N ALA A 110 -9.85 3.13 7.54
CA ALA A 110 -8.50 2.72 7.95
C ALA A 110 -8.54 1.39 8.68
N LEU A 111 -7.61 0.50 8.34
CA LEU A 111 -7.44 -0.76 9.03
C LEU A 111 -6.53 -0.56 10.25
N ILE A 112 -7.05 -0.80 11.44
CA ILE A 112 -6.30 -0.68 12.69
C ILE A 112 -5.86 -2.08 13.10
N VAL A 113 -4.54 -2.27 13.27
CA VAL A 113 -3.97 -3.60 13.47
C VAL A 113 -4.12 -4.08 14.91
N HIS A 114 -3.78 -3.21 15.87
CA HIS A 114 -3.77 -3.56 17.28
C HIS A 114 -4.73 -2.69 18.10
N GLU A 115 -5.34 -3.29 19.10
CA GLU A 115 -6.05 -2.57 20.15
C GLU A 115 -5.05 -2.02 21.18
N ASP A 116 -5.53 -1.18 22.12
CA ASP A 116 -4.67 -0.57 23.14
C ASP A 116 -3.93 -1.61 23.99
N ASN A 117 -4.52 -2.77 24.20
CA ASN A 117 -3.91 -3.87 24.95
C ASN A 117 -2.92 -4.72 24.15
N GLY A 118 -2.72 -4.40 22.88
CA GLY A 118 -1.81 -5.13 22.00
C GLY A 118 -2.44 -6.27 21.21
N ASP A 119 -3.68 -6.63 21.47
CA ASP A 119 -4.39 -7.66 20.72
C ASP A 119 -4.72 -7.17 19.30
N TYR A 120 -4.87 -8.11 18.37
CA TYR A 120 -5.34 -7.77 17.03
C TYR A 120 -6.80 -7.32 17.07
N THR A 121 -7.11 -6.30 16.29
CA THR A 121 -8.49 -5.81 16.16
C THR A 121 -9.37 -6.82 15.44
N PRO A 122 -10.69 -6.80 15.69
CA PRO A 122 -11.62 -7.62 14.91
C PRO A 122 -11.54 -7.36 13.41
N SER A 123 -11.31 -6.11 12.99
CA SER A 123 -11.16 -5.75 11.58
C SER A 123 -10.01 -6.49 10.92
N LEU A 124 -8.85 -6.56 11.61
CA LEU A 124 -7.71 -7.31 11.08
C LEU A 124 -7.99 -8.81 11.04
N MET A 125 -8.58 -9.35 12.09
CA MET A 125 -8.92 -10.77 12.16
C MET A 125 -9.90 -11.17 11.06
N GLU A 126 -10.84 -10.31 10.72
CA GLU A 126 -11.77 -10.54 9.62
C GLU A 126 -11.04 -10.69 8.28
N TYR A 127 -9.98 -9.92 8.04
CA TYR A 127 -9.20 -9.99 6.81
C TYR A 127 -8.30 -11.24 6.74
N TYR A 128 -7.58 -11.51 7.83
CA TYR A 128 -6.50 -12.49 7.81
C TYR A 128 -6.84 -13.80 8.51
N TYR A 129 -7.81 -13.77 9.41
CA TYR A 129 -8.19 -14.94 10.22
C TYR A 129 -9.71 -15.05 10.37
N PRO A 130 -10.46 -15.12 9.26
CA PRO A 130 -11.92 -15.11 9.34
C PRO A 130 -12.47 -16.26 10.20
N ASP A 131 -11.86 -17.43 10.15
CA ASP A 131 -12.28 -18.59 10.96
C ASP A 131 -12.11 -18.34 12.45
N ARG A 132 -11.03 -17.67 12.83
CA ARG A 132 -10.77 -17.32 14.24
C ARG A 132 -11.76 -16.30 14.75
N LEU A 133 -12.14 -15.34 13.91
CA LEU A 133 -13.12 -14.34 14.27
C LEU A 133 -14.48 -14.98 14.51
N GLU A 134 -14.91 -15.90 13.67
CA GLU A 134 -16.16 -16.64 13.85
C GLU A 134 -16.15 -17.45 15.14
N LYS A 135 -15.05 -18.12 15.45
CA LYS A 135 -14.91 -18.89 16.70
C LYS A 135 -15.00 -17.96 17.90
N ALA A 136 -14.40 -16.78 17.84
CA ALA A 136 -14.47 -15.79 18.92
C ALA A 136 -15.91 -15.28 19.10
N LYS A 137 -16.62 -15.02 18.02
CA LYS A 137 -18.03 -14.61 18.06
C LYS A 137 -18.93 -15.70 18.65
N ARG A 138 -18.65 -16.96 18.34
CA ARG A 138 -19.43 -18.10 18.88
C ARG A 138 -19.24 -18.30 20.37
N LYS A 139 -18.13 -17.83 20.94
CA LYS A 139 -17.84 -17.93 22.39
C LYS A 139 -18.49 -16.83 23.20
N LEU A 140 -19.00 -15.84 22.56
CA LEU A 140 -19.74 -14.76 23.18
C LEU A 140 -21.22 -15.10 23.27
#